data_7f1691cf5d706ab0f0b5489cb6284547
#
_entry.id   7f1691cf5d706ab0f0b5489cb6284547
#
_cell.length_a   1.000
_cell.length_b   1.000
_cell.length_c   1.000
_cell.angle_alpha   90.00
_cell.angle_beta   90.00
_cell.angle_gamma   90.00
#
_symmetry.space_group_name_H-M   'P 1'
#
loop_
_entity.id
_entity.type
_entity.pdbx_description
1 polymer ?
#
loop_
_entity_poly.entity_id
_entity_poly.type
_entity_poly.pdbx_seq_one_letter_code
_entity_poly.pdbx_strand_id
1 'polypeptide(L)'
;QRQMCIETGIYRDTRFSADKTPYKIHFGGYINAKGKKSDHCGYYVHLQPDGSMLAGGSLCLPTNILKAVRQSIYDNIEEFVAIVEDPEFKKYFPVIGEDFLKTAPKGFPKDFKYIDYLKCKEYVCSYNVPDDFFTRPDMLEQIDKVFRQFKRFADFINYTIDDFE
;
A
#
# COMPACT_ATOMS: atom_id res chain seq x y z
N GLN A 1 11.69 -15.32 -9.40
CA GLN A 1 11.40 -15.83 -8.04
C GLN A 1 10.62 -14.76 -7.29
N ARG A 2 9.35 -15.04 -6.97
CA ARG A 2 8.56 -14.17 -6.09
C ARG A 2 9.14 -14.30 -4.68
N GLN A 3 9.67 -13.22 -4.15
CA GLN A 3 10.20 -13.23 -2.79
C GLN A 3 9.08 -12.84 -1.82
N MET A 4 8.65 -13.81 -1.03
CA MET A 4 7.68 -13.62 0.04
C MET A 4 8.45 -13.43 1.35
N CYS A 5 8.16 -12.36 2.08
CA CYS A 5 8.69 -12.15 3.42
C CYS A 5 7.56 -12.36 4.42
N ILE A 6 7.62 -13.46 5.18
CA ILE A 6 6.69 -13.74 6.28
C ILE A 6 7.42 -13.47 7.58
N GLU A 7 6.85 -12.65 8.46
CA GLU A 7 7.30 -12.58 9.85
C GLU A 7 6.83 -13.81 10.61
N THR A 8 7.71 -14.81 10.72
CA THR A 8 7.37 -16.13 11.29
C THR A 8 7.62 -16.24 12.79
N GLY A 9 8.26 -15.25 13.42
CA GLY A 9 8.54 -15.30 14.86
C GLY A 9 7.32 -14.99 15.72
N ILE A 10 6.97 -15.85 16.66
CA ILE A 10 5.91 -15.61 17.65
C ILE A 10 6.36 -14.68 18.79
N TYR A 11 7.68 -14.55 18.98
CA TYR A 11 8.25 -13.72 20.02
C TYR A 11 8.48 -12.30 19.54
N ARG A 12 8.21 -11.34 20.43
CA ARG A 12 8.47 -9.92 20.24
C ARG A 12 9.92 -9.60 20.63
N ASP A 13 10.58 -8.72 19.89
CA ASP A 13 11.84 -8.15 20.35
C ASP A 13 11.56 -7.09 21.42
N THR A 14 11.78 -7.45 22.67
CA THR A 14 11.48 -6.58 23.82
C THR A 14 12.70 -5.83 24.34
N ARG A 15 13.88 -5.92 23.70
CA ARG A 15 15.13 -5.32 24.20
C ARG A 15 15.00 -3.82 24.44
N PHE A 16 14.35 -3.11 23.53
CA PHE A 16 14.20 -1.66 23.57
C PHE A 16 12.76 -1.18 23.84
N SER A 17 11.84 -2.09 24.16
CA SER A 17 10.44 -1.78 24.44
C SER A 17 10.19 -1.61 25.92
N ALA A 18 9.37 -0.61 26.30
CA ALA A 18 8.87 -0.48 27.67
C ALA A 18 7.90 -1.62 28.04
N ASP A 19 7.10 -2.05 27.07
CA ASP A 19 6.24 -3.23 27.20
C ASP A 19 7.07 -4.51 27.01
N LYS A 20 7.11 -5.37 28.03
CA LYS A 20 7.87 -6.61 28.08
C LYS A 20 7.04 -7.84 27.75
N THR A 21 5.82 -7.68 27.23
CA THR A 21 5.00 -8.79 26.75
C THR A 21 5.77 -9.62 25.72
N PRO A 22 5.96 -10.94 25.95
CA PRO A 22 6.91 -11.73 25.17
C PRO A 22 6.39 -12.12 23.78
N TYR A 23 5.08 -12.09 23.58
CA TYR A 23 4.45 -12.54 22.33
C TYR A 23 4.05 -11.36 21.43
N LYS A 24 4.14 -11.57 20.13
CA LYS A 24 3.58 -10.64 19.15
C LYS A 24 2.06 -10.65 19.22
N ILE A 25 1.46 -9.47 19.06
CA ILE A 25 0.01 -9.31 18.98
C ILE A 25 -0.48 -9.32 17.53
N HIS A 26 0.44 -9.33 16.56
CA HIS A 26 0.12 -9.34 15.12
C HIS A 26 1.10 -10.20 14.33
N PHE A 27 0.63 -10.66 13.17
CA PHE A 27 1.44 -11.34 12.17
C PHE A 27 1.26 -10.63 10.84
N GLY A 28 2.35 -10.48 10.07
CA GLY A 28 2.33 -9.84 8.77
C GLY A 28 2.98 -10.69 7.68
N GLY A 29 2.35 -10.75 6.51
CA GLY A 29 2.90 -11.34 5.31
C GLY A 29 3.06 -10.28 4.22
N TYR A 30 4.26 -10.12 3.68
CA TYR A 30 4.54 -9.19 2.58
C TYR A 30 4.98 -9.94 1.33
N ILE A 31 4.39 -9.61 0.19
CA ILE A 31 4.68 -10.21 -1.11
C ILE A 31 5.03 -9.10 -2.08
N ASN A 32 6.21 -9.20 -2.69
CA ASN A 32 6.66 -8.28 -3.74
C ASN A 32 7.35 -9.06 -4.86
N ALA A 33 7.07 -8.71 -6.11
CA ALA A 33 7.61 -9.43 -7.27
C ALA A 33 9.14 -9.34 -7.41
N LYS A 34 9.72 -8.21 -6.97
CA LYS A 34 11.17 -7.93 -7.05
C LYS A 34 11.89 -8.03 -5.69
N GLY A 35 11.18 -8.48 -4.65
CA GLY A 35 11.73 -8.73 -3.33
C GLY A 35 11.53 -7.60 -2.32
N LYS A 36 11.88 -7.88 -1.07
CA LYS A 36 11.60 -7.01 0.09
C LYS A 36 12.22 -5.61 0.01
N LYS A 37 13.34 -5.47 -0.70
CA LYS A 37 14.07 -4.20 -0.79
C LYS A 37 13.72 -3.37 -2.01
N SER A 38 12.81 -3.87 -2.85
CA SER A 38 12.37 -3.16 -4.04
C SER A 38 11.42 -2.01 -3.66
N ASP A 39 11.53 -0.91 -4.39
CA ASP A 39 10.63 0.24 -4.29
C ASP A 39 9.25 -0.01 -4.91
N HIS A 40 9.07 -1.14 -5.62
CA HIS A 40 7.80 -1.53 -6.22
C HIS A 40 6.70 -1.73 -5.19
N CYS A 41 5.48 -1.48 -5.62
CA CYS A 41 4.29 -1.81 -4.83
C CYS A 41 4.26 -3.30 -4.48
N GLY A 42 4.07 -3.59 -3.21
CA GLY A 42 3.88 -4.94 -2.69
C GLY A 42 2.48 -5.13 -2.12
N TYR A 43 2.16 -6.38 -1.82
CA TYR A 43 0.92 -6.81 -1.17
C TYR A 43 1.23 -7.15 0.28
N TYR A 44 0.37 -6.75 1.19
CA TYR A 44 0.55 -6.99 2.61
C TYR A 44 -0.74 -7.54 3.24
N VAL A 45 -0.58 -8.59 4.01
CA VAL A 45 -1.64 -9.21 4.82
C VAL A 45 -1.27 -9.00 6.27
N HIS A 46 -2.15 -8.39 7.03
CA HIS A 46 -1.99 -8.14 8.47
C HIS A 46 -3.05 -8.89 9.24
N LEU A 47 -2.61 -9.71 10.18
CA LEU A 47 -3.47 -10.49 11.08
C LEU A 47 -3.26 -9.99 12.50
N GLN A 48 -4.29 -9.39 13.07
CA GLN A 48 -4.31 -8.86 14.44
C GLN A 48 -5.74 -8.84 14.97
N PRO A 49 -6.00 -9.25 16.20
CA PRO A 49 -7.32 -9.07 16.83
C PRO A 49 -7.74 -7.59 16.76
N ASP A 50 -8.98 -7.32 16.38
CA ASP A 50 -9.57 -5.99 16.22
C ASP A 50 -8.83 -5.05 15.24
N GLY A 51 -7.89 -5.57 14.43
CA GLY A 51 -7.05 -4.74 13.57
C GLY A 51 -6.53 -5.44 12.31
N SER A 52 -7.16 -6.51 11.87
CA SER A 52 -6.77 -7.23 10.67
C SER A 52 -7.03 -6.42 9.39
N MET A 53 -6.11 -6.47 8.42
CA MET A 53 -6.25 -5.75 7.16
C MET A 53 -5.51 -6.40 6.00
N LEU A 54 -5.99 -6.09 4.81
CA LEU A 54 -5.28 -6.28 3.54
C LEU A 54 -4.78 -4.91 3.08
N ALA A 55 -3.52 -4.82 2.72
CA ALA A 55 -2.94 -3.57 2.27
C ALA A 55 -2.00 -3.78 1.09
N GLY A 56 -1.66 -2.72 0.43
CA GLY A 56 -0.67 -2.74 -0.62
C GLY A 56 -0.15 -1.35 -0.93
N GLY A 57 0.98 -1.27 -1.57
CA GLY A 57 1.57 -0.01 -1.97
C GLY A 57 3.09 -0.03 -1.95
N SER A 58 3.64 1.15 -2.15
CA SER A 58 5.05 1.42 -2.00
C SER A 58 5.27 2.39 -0.84
N LEU A 59 5.99 1.91 0.16
CA LEU A 59 6.36 2.65 1.37
C LEU A 59 7.76 3.26 1.22
N CYS A 60 7.94 4.46 1.79
CA CYS A 60 9.26 5.10 1.92
C CYS A 60 10.02 5.27 0.60
N LEU A 61 9.32 5.59 -0.49
CA LEU A 61 9.94 5.85 -1.78
C LEU A 61 11.06 6.89 -1.67
N PRO A 62 12.22 6.65 -2.30
CA PRO A 62 13.24 7.67 -2.49
C PRO A 62 12.65 8.94 -3.09
N THR A 63 13.16 10.11 -2.67
CA THR A 63 12.57 11.42 -3.06
C THR A 63 12.52 11.63 -4.58
N ASN A 64 13.50 11.13 -5.32
CA ASN A 64 13.54 11.20 -6.78
C ASN A 64 12.42 10.35 -7.41
N ILE A 65 12.23 9.12 -6.94
CA ILE A 65 11.17 8.22 -7.41
C ILE A 65 9.79 8.77 -7.03
N LEU A 66 9.61 9.20 -5.78
CA LEU A 66 8.36 9.83 -5.33
C LEU A 66 7.98 11.06 -6.20
N LYS A 67 8.99 11.87 -6.58
CA LYS A 67 8.76 13.00 -7.48
C LYS A 67 8.34 12.53 -8.87
N ALA A 68 8.95 11.48 -9.41
CA ALA A 68 8.60 10.91 -10.70
C ALA A 68 7.19 10.31 -10.69
N VAL A 69 6.81 9.57 -9.63
CA VAL A 69 5.46 9.04 -9.45
C VAL A 69 4.42 10.17 -9.43
N ARG A 70 4.69 11.27 -8.72
CA ARG A 70 3.81 12.47 -8.73
C ARG A 70 3.71 13.08 -10.12
N GLN A 71 4.82 13.14 -10.87
CA GLN A 71 4.82 13.65 -12.23
C GLN A 71 4.00 12.74 -13.15
N SER A 72 4.18 11.42 -13.06
CA SER A 72 3.40 10.44 -13.81
C SER A 72 1.90 10.54 -13.53
N ILE A 73 1.50 10.72 -12.25
CA ILE A 73 0.09 10.94 -11.87
C ILE A 73 -0.42 12.27 -12.47
N TYR A 74 0.37 13.33 -12.45
CA TYR A 74 -0.02 14.63 -12.99
C TYR A 74 -0.21 14.56 -14.50
N ASP A 75 0.73 13.93 -15.21
CA ASP A 75 0.72 13.83 -16.69
C ASP A 75 -0.35 12.84 -17.19
N ASN A 76 -0.67 11.81 -16.43
CA ASN A 76 -1.65 10.76 -16.79
C ASN A 76 -2.84 10.76 -15.81
N ILE A 77 -3.30 11.94 -15.42
CA ILE A 77 -4.32 12.08 -14.36
C ILE A 77 -5.64 11.40 -14.70
N GLU A 78 -6.04 11.37 -15.95
CA GLU A 78 -7.29 10.74 -16.38
C GLU A 78 -7.24 9.22 -16.15
N GLU A 79 -6.13 8.58 -16.49
CA GLU A 79 -5.92 7.16 -16.25
C GLU A 79 -5.87 6.86 -14.75
N PHE A 80 -5.10 7.64 -13.98
CA PHE A 80 -5.02 7.48 -12.55
C PHE A 80 -6.38 7.62 -11.87
N VAL A 81 -7.15 8.65 -12.21
CA VAL A 81 -8.50 8.88 -11.68
C VAL A 81 -9.46 7.77 -12.08
N ALA A 82 -9.37 7.25 -13.32
CA ALA A 82 -10.18 6.12 -13.76
C ALA A 82 -9.95 4.85 -12.94
N ILE A 83 -8.75 4.69 -12.36
CA ILE A 83 -8.43 3.59 -11.47
C ILE A 83 -8.97 3.86 -10.06
N VAL A 84 -8.59 5.00 -9.46
CA VAL A 84 -8.82 5.26 -8.03
C VAL A 84 -10.25 5.72 -7.71
N GLU A 85 -10.97 6.24 -8.71
CA GLU A 85 -12.37 6.63 -8.59
C GLU A 85 -13.34 5.52 -9.04
N ASP A 86 -12.82 4.40 -9.58
CA ASP A 86 -13.63 3.22 -9.92
C ASP A 86 -14.41 2.73 -8.68
N PRO A 87 -15.74 2.55 -8.76
CA PRO A 87 -16.55 2.10 -7.63
C PRO A 87 -16.06 0.76 -7.01
N GLU A 88 -15.58 -0.18 -7.84
CA GLU A 88 -15.06 -1.45 -7.34
C GLU A 88 -13.72 -1.28 -6.61
N PHE A 89 -12.86 -0.34 -7.06
CA PHE A 89 -11.64 0.01 -6.35
C PHE A 89 -11.96 0.70 -5.02
N LYS A 90 -12.81 1.74 -5.04
CA LYS A 90 -13.21 2.50 -3.84
C LYS A 90 -13.92 1.68 -2.78
N LYS A 91 -14.61 0.63 -3.17
CA LYS A 91 -15.25 -0.31 -2.23
C LYS A 91 -14.24 -0.89 -1.22
N TYR A 92 -13.02 -1.16 -1.68
CA TYR A 92 -11.94 -1.71 -0.85
C TYR A 92 -10.96 -0.64 -0.38
N PHE A 93 -10.67 0.33 -1.23
CA PHE A 93 -9.63 1.34 -1.01
C PHE A 93 -10.19 2.76 -1.16
N PRO A 94 -10.99 3.22 -0.18
CA PRO A 94 -11.62 4.54 -0.26
C PRO A 94 -10.61 5.69 -0.10
N VAL A 95 -9.44 5.42 0.47
CA VAL A 95 -8.39 6.41 0.71
C VAL A 95 -7.05 5.88 0.18
N ILE A 96 -6.29 6.74 -0.48
CA ILE A 96 -4.92 6.49 -0.92
C ILE A 96 -3.98 7.32 -0.08
N GLY A 97 -2.96 6.67 0.47
CA GLY A 97 -1.98 7.28 1.37
C GLY A 97 -2.51 7.44 2.79
N GLU A 98 -1.60 7.48 3.74
CA GLU A 98 -1.88 7.68 5.16
C GLU A 98 -1.31 9.00 5.67
N ASP A 99 -0.25 9.51 5.04
CA ASP A 99 0.40 10.77 5.40
C ASP A 99 0.47 11.72 4.19
N PHE A 100 0.18 13.00 4.43
CA PHE A 100 0.03 14.01 3.38
C PHE A 100 0.86 15.25 3.66
N LEU A 101 1.31 15.89 2.57
CA LEU A 101 1.89 17.22 2.63
C LEU A 101 0.80 18.24 2.98
N LYS A 102 1.14 19.22 3.82
CA LYS A 102 0.22 20.34 4.16
C LYS A 102 -0.02 21.27 2.98
N THR A 103 0.92 21.34 2.05
CA THR A 103 0.87 22.22 0.86
C THR A 103 1.14 21.42 -0.39
N ALA A 104 0.80 21.98 -1.56
CA ALA A 104 1.15 21.38 -2.83
C ALA A 104 2.65 21.11 -2.92
N PRO A 105 3.07 19.95 -3.46
CA PRO A 105 4.48 19.64 -3.66
C PRO A 105 5.09 20.63 -4.66
N LYS A 106 6.39 20.91 -4.48
CA LYS A 106 7.12 21.85 -5.33
C LYS A 106 7.11 21.39 -6.81
N GLY A 107 6.76 22.30 -7.69
CA GLY A 107 6.71 22.04 -9.13
C GLY A 107 5.32 21.76 -9.69
N PHE A 108 4.29 21.68 -8.83
CA PHE A 108 2.91 21.45 -9.26
C PHE A 108 2.01 22.65 -8.95
N PRO A 109 1.00 22.96 -9.83
CA PRO A 109 0.04 24.03 -9.59
C PRO A 109 -0.76 23.78 -8.31
N LYS A 110 -0.94 24.82 -7.49
CA LYS A 110 -1.69 24.70 -6.22
C LYS A 110 -3.20 24.53 -6.44
N ASP A 111 -3.69 25.01 -7.55
CA ASP A 111 -5.09 24.98 -7.99
C ASP A 111 -5.42 23.75 -8.84
N PHE A 112 -4.50 22.80 -8.94
CA PHE A 112 -4.76 21.55 -9.66
C PHE A 112 -5.89 20.77 -9.00
N LYS A 113 -6.93 20.44 -9.76
CA LYS A 113 -8.17 19.81 -9.29
C LYS A 113 -7.92 18.55 -8.42
N TYR A 114 -6.89 17.80 -8.76
CA TYR A 114 -6.55 16.52 -8.12
C TYR A 114 -5.26 16.60 -7.27
N ILE A 115 -4.97 17.80 -6.76
CA ILE A 115 -3.74 18.07 -6.00
C ILE A 115 -3.56 17.15 -4.79
N ASP A 116 -4.63 16.66 -4.21
CA ASP A 116 -4.58 15.82 -3.01
C ASP A 116 -3.90 14.47 -3.29
N TYR A 117 -4.03 13.92 -4.49
CA TYR A 117 -3.27 12.73 -4.88
C TYR A 117 -1.76 12.99 -4.96
N LEU A 118 -1.35 14.21 -5.30
CA LEU A 118 0.07 14.60 -5.35
C LEU A 118 0.64 14.91 -3.96
N LYS A 119 -0.22 15.22 -2.97
CA LYS A 119 0.20 15.48 -1.59
C LYS A 119 0.55 14.21 -0.82
N CYS A 120 0.20 13.02 -1.31
CA CYS A 120 0.56 11.76 -0.67
C CYS A 120 2.08 11.70 -0.47
N LYS A 121 2.53 11.35 0.74
CA LYS A 121 3.93 11.05 1.03
C LYS A 121 4.28 9.62 0.67
N GLU A 122 3.27 8.76 0.69
CA GLU A 122 3.36 7.33 0.38
C GLU A 122 2.14 6.92 -0.43
N TYR A 123 2.34 6.02 -1.38
CA TYR A 123 1.25 5.50 -2.22
C TYR A 123 0.86 4.12 -1.74
N VAL A 124 0.07 4.11 -0.67
CA VAL A 124 -0.44 2.90 0.00
C VAL A 124 -1.96 2.93 0.08
N CYS A 125 -2.55 1.76 0.09
CA CYS A 125 -3.98 1.55 0.28
C CYS A 125 -4.18 0.45 1.30
N SER A 126 -5.20 0.58 2.15
CA SER A 126 -5.54 -0.43 3.15
C SER A 126 -7.04 -0.73 3.17
N TYR A 127 -7.37 -1.98 3.44
CA TYR A 127 -8.72 -2.48 3.58
C TYR A 127 -8.83 -3.29 4.87
N ASN A 128 -9.54 -2.74 5.86
CA ASN A 128 -9.78 -3.41 7.13
C ASN A 128 -10.76 -4.58 6.94
N VAL A 129 -10.42 -5.70 7.54
CA VAL A 129 -11.25 -6.91 7.50
C VAL A 129 -11.64 -7.33 8.92
N PRO A 130 -12.83 -7.93 9.12
CA PRO A 130 -13.25 -8.39 10.43
C PRO A 130 -12.41 -9.58 10.90
N ASP A 131 -12.39 -9.83 12.20
CA ASP A 131 -11.54 -10.86 12.83
C ASP A 131 -11.82 -12.28 12.31
N ASP A 132 -13.05 -12.59 11.93
CA ASP A 132 -13.42 -13.88 11.36
C ASP A 132 -13.00 -14.06 9.91
N PHE A 133 -12.52 -13.00 9.24
CA PHE A 133 -12.18 -13.02 7.80
C PHE A 133 -11.21 -14.15 7.46
N PHE A 134 -10.15 -14.31 8.24
CA PHE A 134 -9.10 -15.32 7.97
C PHE A 134 -9.49 -16.75 8.33
N THR A 135 -10.66 -16.95 8.94
CA THR A 135 -11.21 -18.28 9.26
C THR A 135 -12.32 -18.71 8.28
N ARG A 136 -12.73 -17.83 7.38
CA ARG A 136 -13.79 -18.10 6.40
C ARG A 136 -13.34 -19.07 5.31
N PRO A 137 -14.21 -19.96 4.85
CA PRO A 137 -13.88 -20.91 3.76
C PRO A 137 -13.50 -20.21 2.45
N ASP A 138 -14.08 -19.04 2.17
CA ASP A 138 -13.87 -18.24 0.96
C ASP A 138 -12.76 -17.18 1.08
N MET A 139 -11.98 -17.21 2.18
CA MET A 139 -10.93 -16.23 2.48
C MET A 139 -10.00 -15.97 1.28
N LEU A 140 -9.49 -17.02 0.66
CA LEU A 140 -8.54 -16.87 -0.45
C LEU A 140 -9.19 -16.22 -1.68
N GLU A 141 -10.45 -16.52 -1.94
CA GLU A 141 -11.21 -15.89 -3.03
C GLU A 141 -11.43 -14.39 -2.74
N GLN A 142 -11.73 -14.04 -1.50
CA GLN A 142 -11.91 -12.64 -1.10
C GLN A 142 -10.58 -11.86 -1.17
N ILE A 143 -9.47 -12.44 -0.74
CA ILE A 143 -8.13 -11.84 -0.87
C ILE A 143 -7.79 -11.61 -2.36
N ASP A 144 -8.04 -12.60 -3.23
CA ASP A 144 -7.80 -12.47 -4.66
C ASP A 144 -8.62 -11.32 -5.26
N LYS A 145 -9.91 -11.22 -4.92
CA LYS A 145 -10.78 -10.11 -5.38
C LYS A 145 -10.23 -8.75 -4.98
N VAL A 146 -9.85 -8.58 -3.71
CA VAL A 146 -9.28 -7.32 -3.21
C VAL A 146 -7.98 -6.99 -3.93
N PHE A 147 -7.06 -7.94 -4.02
CA PHE A 147 -5.75 -7.70 -4.62
C PHE A 147 -5.78 -7.54 -6.15
N ARG A 148 -6.79 -8.05 -6.84
CA ARG A 148 -7.00 -7.74 -8.27
C ARG A 148 -7.36 -6.28 -8.49
N GLN A 149 -8.15 -5.67 -7.60
CA GLN A 149 -8.43 -4.24 -7.68
C GLN A 149 -7.17 -3.42 -7.39
N PHE A 150 -6.44 -3.79 -6.34
CA PHE A 150 -5.16 -3.14 -6.00
C PHE A 150 -4.14 -3.23 -7.14
N LYS A 151 -4.10 -4.34 -7.87
CA LYS A 151 -3.11 -4.56 -8.95
C LYS A 151 -3.13 -3.44 -10.00
N ARG A 152 -4.30 -2.91 -10.38
CA ARG A 152 -4.42 -1.82 -11.35
C ARG A 152 -3.68 -0.57 -10.87
N PHE A 153 -3.84 -0.23 -9.60
CA PHE A 153 -3.12 0.87 -8.96
C PHE A 153 -1.61 0.58 -8.86
N ALA A 154 -1.25 -0.64 -8.44
CA ALA A 154 0.14 -1.05 -8.35
C ALA A 154 0.86 -1.02 -9.70
N ASP A 155 0.22 -1.49 -10.76
CA ASP A 155 0.78 -1.49 -12.11
C ASP A 155 1.07 -0.04 -12.59
N PHE A 156 0.15 0.91 -12.33
CA PHE A 156 0.34 2.31 -12.66
C PHE A 156 1.58 2.91 -11.95
N ILE A 157 1.72 2.66 -10.66
CA ILE A 157 2.87 3.16 -9.87
C ILE A 157 4.16 2.47 -10.30
N ASN A 158 4.13 1.14 -10.46
CA ASN A 158 5.30 0.33 -10.81
C ASN A 158 5.84 0.67 -12.19
N TYR A 159 4.99 1.03 -13.15
CA TYR A 159 5.43 1.48 -14.48
C TYR A 159 6.44 2.63 -14.38
N THR A 160 6.16 3.61 -13.50
CA THR A 160 7.09 4.71 -13.27
C THR A 160 8.37 4.24 -12.56
N ILE A 161 8.26 3.30 -11.62
CA ILE A 161 9.42 2.80 -10.84
C ILE A 161 10.35 1.98 -11.73
N ASP A 162 9.81 1.23 -12.69
CA ASP A 162 10.59 0.44 -13.65
C ASP A 162 11.57 1.29 -14.47
N ASP A 163 11.27 2.58 -14.70
CA ASP A 163 12.16 3.52 -15.39
C ASP A 163 13.42 3.89 -14.56
N PHE A 164 13.48 3.55 -13.28
CA PHE A 164 14.58 3.86 -12.36
C PHE A 164 15.42 2.64 -11.97
N GLU A 165 15.05 1.45 -12.41
CA GLU A 165 15.83 0.21 -12.21
C GLU A 165 16.61 -0.17 -13.46
#